data_9f6bad7f46f40e393d9daaf91ef57655
#
_entry.id   9f6bad7f46f40e393d9daaf91ef57655
#
_cell.length_a   1.000
_cell.length_b   1.000
_cell.length_c   1.000
_cell.angle_alpha   90.00
_cell.angle_beta   90.00
_cell.angle_gamma   90.00
#
_symmetry.space_group_name_H-M   'P 1'
#
loop_
_entity.id
_entity.type
_entity.pdbx_description
1 polymer ?
#
loop_
_entity_poly.entity_id
_entity_poly.type
_entity_poly.pdbx_seq_one_letter_code
_entity_poly.pdbx_strand_id
1 'polypeptide(L)'
;MAFINTLYNLWPNGDEKVPGLRDGIAASAPDVFAHFKITSPLVLAHIMAQISHECGAGHDVVENLNYTAERMTQVWPSRFPSIASAQPYAHNPQALADKVYNGRMGNRTGTDDGWNFRGRGASQTTGREGYERVAKQTGLDVVNHPEILIDPKYFLLCGVSDFINCGCLPYAEADNITMVTQKLNGGQIGIAERKAWLDKWKKANLSVPTAADTPVALRTSPATPPAAETAIAQTNPTFWQRWFG
;
A
#
# COMPACT_ATOMS: atom_id res chain seq x y z
N MET A 1 7.06 16.75 17.79
CA MET A 1 7.27 17.16 16.38
C MET A 1 5.93 16.97 15.67
N ALA A 2 5.52 17.84 14.73
CA ALA A 2 4.26 17.64 14.00
C ALA A 2 4.34 16.42 13.08
N PHE A 3 3.23 15.71 12.92
CA PHE A 3 3.13 14.49 12.09
C PHE A 3 3.63 14.73 10.66
N ILE A 4 3.24 15.85 10.04
CA ILE A 4 3.68 16.21 8.68
C ILE A 4 5.20 16.35 8.58
N ASN A 5 5.86 17.00 9.54
CA ASN A 5 7.32 17.16 9.52
C ASN A 5 8.03 15.81 9.65
N THR A 6 7.50 14.91 10.48
CA THR A 6 8.02 13.56 10.61
C THR A 6 7.86 12.77 9.32
N LEU A 7 6.69 12.87 8.68
CA LEU A 7 6.43 12.22 7.40
C LEU A 7 7.43 12.69 6.33
N TYR A 8 7.66 14.01 6.22
CA TYR A 8 8.65 14.58 5.28
C TYR A 8 10.07 14.09 5.56
N ASN A 9 10.46 13.99 6.84
CA ASN A 9 11.77 13.49 7.23
C ASN A 9 11.97 12.01 6.95
N LEU A 10 10.95 11.19 7.20
CA LEU A 10 11.03 9.73 7.02
C LEU A 10 10.78 9.29 5.57
N TRP A 11 10.03 10.08 4.80
CA TRP A 11 9.71 9.84 3.39
C TRP A 11 10.25 10.98 2.50
N PRO A 12 11.57 11.20 2.41
CA PRO A 12 12.11 12.39 1.74
C PRO A 12 11.67 12.53 0.28
N ASN A 13 11.46 11.41 -0.42
CA ASN A 13 11.02 11.36 -1.83
C ASN A 13 9.56 10.89 -1.97
N GLY A 14 8.76 11.00 -0.91
CA GLY A 14 7.41 10.41 -0.85
C GLY A 14 6.40 10.94 -1.88
N ASP A 15 6.67 12.09 -2.51
CA ASP A 15 5.80 12.68 -3.54
C ASP A 15 6.29 12.43 -4.97
N GLU A 16 7.38 11.67 -5.16
CA GLU A 16 7.99 11.46 -6.49
C GLU A 16 7.04 10.75 -7.46
N LYS A 17 6.28 9.78 -6.97
CA LYS A 17 5.34 9.00 -7.78
C LYS A 17 3.93 9.56 -7.79
N VAL A 18 3.51 10.12 -6.66
CA VAL A 18 2.20 10.74 -6.48
C VAL A 18 2.43 12.14 -5.90
N PRO A 19 2.39 13.19 -6.73
CA PRO A 19 2.55 14.56 -6.25
C PRO A 19 1.56 14.92 -5.14
N GLY A 20 2.06 15.51 -4.04
CA GLY A 20 1.24 15.89 -2.89
C GLY A 20 0.81 14.73 -1.98
N LEU A 21 1.38 13.53 -2.14
CA LEU A 21 1.02 12.37 -1.33
C LEU A 21 1.21 12.62 0.16
N ARG A 22 2.36 13.18 0.57
CA ARG A 22 2.65 13.46 1.98
C ARG A 22 1.70 14.50 2.57
N ASP A 23 1.37 15.53 1.80
CA ASP A 23 0.41 16.56 2.22
C ASP A 23 -1.00 15.95 2.37
N GLY A 24 -1.43 15.12 1.42
CA GLY A 24 -2.72 14.43 1.49
C GLY A 24 -2.82 13.48 2.68
N ILE A 25 -1.75 12.70 2.96
CA ILE A 25 -1.65 11.86 4.15
C ILE A 25 -1.77 12.70 5.42
N ALA A 26 -1.02 13.80 5.51
CA ALA A 26 -1.02 14.66 6.70
C ALA A 26 -2.36 15.38 6.90
N ALA A 27 -2.98 15.83 5.82
CA ALA A 27 -4.29 16.50 5.86
C ALA A 27 -5.41 15.56 6.28
N SER A 28 -5.39 14.31 5.81
CA SER A 28 -6.43 13.31 6.12
C SER A 28 -6.22 12.60 7.47
N ALA A 29 -5.02 12.63 8.04
CA ALA A 29 -4.66 11.86 9.22
C ALA A 29 -5.59 12.09 10.44
N PRO A 30 -5.98 13.33 10.82
CA PRO A 30 -6.88 13.57 11.93
C PRO A 30 -8.23 12.86 11.77
N ASP A 31 -8.85 12.98 10.60
CA ASP A 31 -10.16 12.40 10.33
C ASP A 31 -10.08 10.88 10.22
N VAL A 32 -9.02 10.36 9.58
CA VAL A 32 -8.79 8.90 9.46
C VAL A 32 -8.59 8.26 10.82
N PHE A 33 -7.72 8.80 11.66
CA PHE A 33 -7.48 8.22 12.98
C PHE A 33 -8.69 8.36 13.91
N ALA A 34 -9.43 9.47 13.82
CA ALA A 34 -10.68 9.64 14.55
C ALA A 34 -11.75 8.62 14.09
N HIS A 35 -11.90 8.42 12.77
CA HIS A 35 -12.84 7.45 12.19
C HIS A 35 -12.61 6.03 12.72
N PHE A 36 -11.36 5.57 12.75
CA PHE A 36 -10.99 4.25 13.25
C PHE A 36 -10.74 4.20 14.76
N LYS A 37 -10.99 5.30 15.50
CA LYS A 37 -10.77 5.43 16.95
C LYS A 37 -9.34 5.11 17.37
N ILE A 38 -8.38 5.45 16.54
CA ILE A 38 -6.94 5.29 16.83
C ILE A 38 -6.51 6.48 17.70
N THR A 39 -6.25 6.20 18.98
CA THR A 39 -5.84 7.22 19.97
C THR A 39 -4.44 6.94 20.54
N SER A 40 -3.87 5.77 20.26
CA SER A 40 -2.57 5.35 20.76
C SER A 40 -1.44 5.74 19.80
N PRO A 41 -0.43 6.51 20.27
CA PRO A 41 0.78 6.79 19.50
C PRO A 41 1.53 5.52 19.07
N LEU A 42 1.47 4.46 19.88
CA LEU A 42 2.07 3.17 19.56
C LEU A 42 1.37 2.52 18.36
N VAL A 43 0.04 2.53 18.33
CA VAL A 43 -0.74 1.99 17.21
C VAL A 43 -0.47 2.80 15.94
N LEU A 44 -0.40 4.15 16.03
CA LEU A 44 0.01 5.01 14.92
C LEU A 44 1.37 4.60 14.38
N ALA A 45 2.36 4.39 15.26
CA ALA A 45 3.70 3.97 14.85
C ALA A 45 3.68 2.62 14.11
N HIS A 46 2.91 1.64 14.56
CA HIS A 46 2.73 0.36 13.88
C HIS A 46 2.08 0.52 12.50
N ILE A 47 1.00 1.30 12.39
CA ILE A 47 0.34 1.58 11.12
C ILE A 47 1.32 2.20 10.13
N MET A 48 1.99 3.27 10.53
CA MET A 48 2.91 3.99 9.65
C MET A 48 4.16 3.17 9.31
N ALA A 49 4.62 2.29 10.20
CA ALA A 49 5.71 1.37 9.90
C ALA A 49 5.36 0.36 8.81
N GLN A 50 4.16 -0.21 8.87
CA GLN A 50 3.68 -1.14 7.85
C GLN A 50 3.48 -0.42 6.51
N ILE A 51 2.82 0.73 6.50
CA ILE A 51 2.61 1.54 5.30
C ILE A 51 3.97 1.95 4.69
N SER A 52 4.92 2.44 5.51
CA SER A 52 6.26 2.83 5.02
C SER A 52 6.99 1.69 4.32
N HIS A 53 6.83 0.46 4.81
CA HIS A 53 7.43 -0.72 4.19
C HIS A 53 6.67 -1.13 2.91
N GLU A 54 5.33 -1.23 2.97
CA GLU A 54 4.52 -1.73 1.86
C GLU A 54 4.61 -0.84 0.61
N CYS A 55 4.54 0.48 0.79
CA CYS A 55 4.61 1.42 -0.33
C CYS A 55 6.02 2.03 -0.54
N GLY A 56 7.07 1.45 0.07
CA GLY A 56 8.43 1.97 -0.07
C GLY A 56 8.56 3.45 0.29
N ALA A 57 7.88 3.91 1.36
CA ALA A 57 7.83 5.31 1.74
C ALA A 57 7.34 6.25 0.62
N GLY A 58 6.33 5.81 -0.14
CA GLY A 58 5.72 6.55 -1.26
C GLY A 58 6.32 6.25 -2.63
N HIS A 59 7.30 5.35 -2.71
CA HIS A 59 7.99 5.01 -3.97
C HIS A 59 7.33 3.87 -4.73
N ASP A 60 6.78 2.88 -4.02
CA ASP A 60 6.17 1.67 -4.57
C ASP A 60 4.64 1.68 -4.38
N VAL A 61 3.98 2.75 -4.83
CA VAL A 61 2.54 2.95 -4.62
C VAL A 61 1.65 2.16 -5.61
N VAL A 62 2.22 1.74 -6.74
CA VAL A 62 1.57 0.86 -7.74
C VAL A 62 2.54 -0.24 -8.12
N GLU A 63 2.04 -1.45 -8.14
CA GLU A 63 2.81 -2.61 -8.56
C GLU A 63 3.30 -2.50 -10.00
N ASN A 64 4.62 -2.65 -10.18
CA ASN A 64 5.24 -2.69 -11.50
C ASN A 64 5.33 -4.14 -12.00
N LEU A 65 4.64 -4.43 -13.08
CA LEU A 65 4.58 -5.74 -13.73
C LEU A 65 5.36 -5.78 -15.05
N ASN A 66 6.27 -4.82 -15.28
CA ASN A 66 7.10 -4.79 -16.47
C ASN A 66 8.34 -5.69 -16.31
N TYR A 67 8.20 -6.98 -16.61
CA TYR A 67 9.23 -7.99 -16.48
C TYR A 67 9.78 -8.47 -17.81
N THR A 68 11.06 -8.88 -17.82
CA THR A 68 11.61 -9.70 -18.93
C THR A 68 11.17 -11.16 -18.77
N ALA A 69 11.23 -11.94 -19.85
CA ALA A 69 10.90 -13.35 -19.82
C ALA A 69 11.79 -14.14 -18.84
N GLU A 70 13.09 -13.84 -18.80
CA GLU A 70 14.05 -14.44 -17.87
C GLU A 70 13.66 -14.16 -16.43
N ARG A 71 13.30 -12.90 -16.10
CA ARG A 71 12.92 -12.52 -14.75
C ARG A 71 11.65 -13.24 -14.29
N MET A 72 10.67 -13.42 -15.18
CA MET A 72 9.43 -14.15 -14.87
C MET A 72 9.70 -15.61 -14.52
N THR A 73 10.64 -16.29 -15.18
CA THR A 73 11.00 -17.68 -14.84
C THR A 73 11.64 -17.81 -13.46
N GLN A 74 12.29 -16.75 -12.97
CA GLN A 74 12.87 -16.70 -11.62
C GLN A 74 11.83 -16.39 -10.55
N VAL A 75 10.90 -15.47 -10.83
CA VAL A 75 9.87 -15.03 -9.88
C VAL A 75 8.73 -16.02 -9.76
N TRP A 76 8.32 -16.62 -10.88
CA TRP A 76 7.20 -17.58 -10.95
C TRP A 76 7.58 -18.86 -11.71
N PRO A 77 8.55 -19.65 -11.23
CA PRO A 77 9.05 -20.82 -11.96
C PRO A 77 7.96 -21.87 -12.25
N SER A 78 6.97 -22.00 -11.36
CA SER A 78 5.83 -22.91 -11.58
C SER A 78 4.86 -22.43 -12.67
N ARG A 79 4.79 -21.12 -12.95
CA ARG A 79 3.92 -20.54 -13.97
C ARG A 79 4.62 -20.35 -15.31
N PHE A 80 5.91 -20.10 -15.25
CA PHE A 80 6.78 -19.86 -16.39
C PHE A 80 7.98 -20.81 -16.30
N PRO A 81 7.80 -22.10 -16.65
CA PRO A 81 8.86 -23.09 -16.53
C PRO A 81 10.00 -22.91 -17.55
N SER A 82 9.83 -22.03 -18.54
CA SER A 82 10.83 -21.70 -19.56
C SER A 82 10.69 -20.26 -20.03
N ILE A 83 11.77 -19.71 -20.59
CA ILE A 83 11.76 -18.38 -21.24
C ILE A 83 10.69 -18.33 -22.36
N ALA A 84 10.58 -19.40 -23.16
CA ALA A 84 9.59 -19.49 -24.22
C ALA A 84 8.14 -19.35 -23.69
N SER A 85 7.84 -19.94 -22.53
CA SER A 85 6.52 -19.82 -21.90
C SER A 85 6.24 -18.42 -21.35
N ALA A 86 7.27 -17.66 -20.98
CA ALA A 86 7.17 -16.31 -20.45
C ALA A 86 7.17 -15.23 -21.56
N GLN A 87 7.73 -15.53 -22.71
CA GLN A 87 7.93 -14.57 -23.80
C GLN A 87 6.68 -13.78 -24.22
N PRO A 88 5.46 -14.38 -24.29
CA PRO A 88 4.23 -13.63 -24.65
C PRO A 88 3.85 -12.53 -23.65
N TYR A 89 4.39 -12.58 -22.43
CA TYR A 89 4.10 -11.66 -21.32
C TYR A 89 5.24 -10.68 -21.06
N ALA A 90 6.39 -10.85 -21.74
CA ALA A 90 7.55 -9.98 -21.57
C ALA A 90 7.21 -8.54 -21.98
N HIS A 91 7.52 -7.58 -21.09
CA HIS A 91 7.22 -6.16 -21.29
C HIS A 91 5.73 -5.87 -21.60
N ASN A 92 4.84 -6.77 -21.18
CA ASN A 92 3.39 -6.61 -21.27
C ASN A 92 2.76 -6.73 -19.87
N PRO A 93 2.76 -5.63 -19.07
CA PRO A 93 2.31 -5.65 -17.68
C PRO A 93 0.88 -6.12 -17.49
N GLN A 94 -0.05 -5.72 -18.39
CA GLN A 94 -1.45 -6.12 -18.29
C GLN A 94 -1.61 -7.62 -18.53
N ALA A 95 -1.06 -8.15 -19.63
CA ALA A 95 -1.14 -9.57 -19.91
C ALA A 95 -0.50 -10.41 -18.80
N LEU A 96 0.60 -9.92 -18.21
CA LEU A 96 1.25 -10.59 -17.09
C LEU A 96 0.35 -10.56 -15.83
N ALA A 97 -0.24 -9.40 -15.49
CA ALA A 97 -1.16 -9.27 -14.37
C ALA A 97 -2.32 -10.25 -14.47
N ASP A 98 -2.98 -10.30 -15.63
CA ASP A 98 -4.12 -11.18 -15.85
C ASP A 98 -3.71 -12.66 -15.81
N LYS A 99 -2.53 -12.99 -16.34
CA LYS A 99 -1.96 -14.35 -16.26
C LYS A 99 -1.71 -14.82 -14.84
N VAL A 100 -1.20 -13.93 -13.97
CA VAL A 100 -0.78 -14.33 -12.61
C VAL A 100 -1.87 -14.15 -11.57
N TYR A 101 -2.83 -13.25 -11.79
CA TYR A 101 -3.84 -12.88 -10.79
C TYR A 101 -5.25 -13.33 -11.10
N ASN A 102 -5.65 -13.54 -12.37
CA ASN A 102 -7.00 -13.99 -12.69
C ASN A 102 -7.30 -15.37 -12.10
N GLY A 103 -8.54 -15.55 -11.62
CA GLY A 103 -8.96 -16.77 -10.92
C GLY A 103 -8.46 -16.89 -9.49
N ARG A 104 -7.90 -15.80 -8.90
CA ARG A 104 -7.38 -15.74 -7.53
C ARG A 104 -7.83 -14.47 -6.84
N MET A 105 -7.91 -14.49 -5.48
CA MET A 105 -8.22 -13.32 -4.66
C MET A 105 -9.52 -12.61 -5.11
N GLY A 106 -10.52 -13.39 -5.56
CA GLY A 106 -11.78 -12.86 -6.09
C GLY A 106 -11.72 -12.33 -7.52
N ASN A 107 -10.56 -12.31 -8.17
CA ASN A 107 -10.44 -11.91 -9.58
C ASN A 107 -11.10 -12.94 -10.49
N ARG A 108 -11.90 -12.47 -11.42
CA ARG A 108 -12.62 -13.31 -12.39
C ARG A 108 -11.70 -13.76 -13.51
N THR A 109 -11.90 -14.98 -13.97
CA THR A 109 -11.17 -15.51 -15.13
C THR A 109 -11.69 -14.88 -16.42
N GLY A 110 -10.78 -14.64 -17.39
CA GLY A 110 -11.14 -14.09 -18.70
C GLY A 110 -11.56 -12.62 -18.66
N THR A 111 -11.12 -11.87 -17.66
CA THR A 111 -11.32 -10.44 -17.51
C THR A 111 -10.01 -9.73 -17.29
N ASP A 112 -10.03 -8.39 -17.22
CA ASP A 112 -8.88 -7.55 -16.84
C ASP A 112 -8.79 -7.37 -15.31
N ASP A 113 -9.40 -8.25 -14.52
CA ASP A 113 -9.39 -8.11 -13.05
C ASP A 113 -7.98 -8.19 -12.48
N GLY A 114 -7.11 -9.02 -13.05
CA GLY A 114 -5.71 -9.12 -12.64
C GLY A 114 -4.98 -7.79 -12.76
N TRP A 115 -5.17 -7.08 -13.85
CA TRP A 115 -4.62 -5.75 -14.07
C TRP A 115 -5.32 -4.68 -13.24
N ASN A 116 -6.64 -4.68 -13.21
CA ASN A 116 -7.42 -3.67 -12.51
C ASN A 116 -7.23 -3.72 -11.01
N PHE A 117 -7.03 -4.90 -10.42
CA PHE A 117 -6.83 -5.10 -8.99
C PHE A 117 -5.41 -5.54 -8.62
N ARG A 118 -4.41 -5.11 -9.41
CA ARG A 118 -3.00 -5.27 -9.03
C ARG A 118 -2.67 -4.46 -7.78
N GLY A 119 -1.53 -4.70 -7.16
CA GLY A 119 -1.11 -4.03 -5.93
C GLY A 119 -1.10 -2.50 -6.06
N ARG A 120 -1.83 -1.81 -5.18
CA ARG A 120 -1.89 -0.34 -5.11
C ARG A 120 -2.00 0.18 -3.69
N GLY A 121 -1.57 1.44 -3.53
CA GLY A 121 -1.80 2.25 -2.34
C GLY A 121 -0.91 1.90 -1.16
N ALA A 122 -1.33 2.37 -0.01
CA ALA A 122 -0.57 2.34 1.24
C ALA A 122 -0.22 0.92 1.71
N SER A 123 -1.12 -0.04 1.52
CA SER A 123 -0.97 -1.44 1.94
C SER A 123 -0.72 -2.39 0.78
N GLN A 124 -0.49 -1.89 -0.42
CA GLN A 124 -0.40 -2.69 -1.64
C GLN A 124 -1.60 -3.64 -1.78
N THR A 125 -2.81 -3.10 -1.61
CA THR A 125 -4.07 -3.84 -1.73
C THR A 125 -4.15 -4.53 -3.07
N THR A 126 -4.35 -5.86 -3.06
CA THR A 126 -4.31 -6.70 -4.25
C THR A 126 -5.52 -7.65 -4.31
N GLY A 127 -6.03 -7.87 -5.52
CA GLY A 127 -7.16 -8.73 -5.80
C GLY A 127 -8.52 -8.07 -5.52
N ARG A 128 -9.54 -8.46 -6.31
CA ARG A 128 -10.90 -7.92 -6.21
C ARG A 128 -11.44 -7.94 -4.78
N GLU A 129 -11.29 -9.07 -4.05
CA GLU A 129 -11.73 -9.18 -2.65
C GLU A 129 -11.04 -8.15 -1.74
N GLY A 130 -9.77 -7.82 -1.97
CA GLY A 130 -9.05 -6.78 -1.23
C GLY A 130 -9.70 -5.42 -1.44
N TYR A 131 -9.95 -5.07 -2.68
CA TYR A 131 -10.61 -3.81 -3.05
C TYR A 131 -12.05 -3.75 -2.53
N GLU A 132 -12.82 -4.83 -2.60
CA GLU A 132 -14.19 -4.92 -2.06
C GLU A 132 -14.22 -4.73 -0.53
N ARG A 133 -13.23 -5.28 0.20
CA ARG A 133 -13.11 -5.05 1.66
C ARG A 133 -12.85 -3.58 1.96
N VAL A 134 -11.93 -2.93 1.23
CA VAL A 134 -11.68 -1.49 1.39
C VAL A 134 -12.93 -0.68 1.05
N ALA A 135 -13.60 -0.97 -0.08
CA ALA A 135 -14.85 -0.31 -0.48
C ALA A 135 -15.92 -0.40 0.61
N LYS A 136 -16.13 -1.59 1.15
CA LYS A 136 -17.12 -1.84 2.22
C LYS A 136 -16.82 -1.04 3.49
N GLN A 137 -15.54 -0.92 3.87
CA GLN A 137 -15.15 -0.26 5.11
C GLN A 137 -15.09 1.26 4.99
N THR A 138 -14.73 1.77 3.82
CA THR A 138 -14.52 3.21 3.62
C THR A 138 -15.69 3.91 2.95
N GLY A 139 -16.58 3.16 2.29
CA GLY A 139 -17.64 3.71 1.44
C GLY A 139 -17.14 4.24 0.09
N LEU A 140 -15.84 4.08 -0.23
CA LEU A 140 -15.26 4.53 -1.50
C LEU A 140 -15.50 3.49 -2.60
N ASP A 141 -15.76 3.95 -3.81
CA ASP A 141 -15.95 3.06 -4.98
C ASP A 141 -14.61 2.66 -5.61
N VAL A 142 -13.74 2.02 -4.82
CA VAL A 142 -12.41 1.57 -5.28
C VAL A 142 -12.48 0.36 -6.21
N VAL A 143 -13.62 -0.30 -6.33
CA VAL A 143 -13.82 -1.43 -7.23
C VAL A 143 -13.96 -0.96 -8.67
N ASN A 144 -14.74 0.10 -8.90
CA ASN A 144 -14.89 0.71 -10.22
C ASN A 144 -13.80 1.76 -10.50
N HIS A 145 -13.20 2.32 -9.46
CA HIS A 145 -12.17 3.36 -9.49
C HIS A 145 -10.95 2.95 -8.68
N PRO A 146 -10.16 1.94 -9.13
CA PRO A 146 -9.02 1.41 -8.38
C PRO A 146 -7.91 2.44 -8.12
N GLU A 147 -7.84 3.50 -8.91
CA GLU A 147 -6.91 4.63 -8.75
C GLU A 147 -7.14 5.44 -7.46
N ILE A 148 -8.32 5.35 -6.84
CA ILE A 148 -8.60 5.98 -5.54
C ILE A 148 -7.63 5.53 -4.45
N LEU A 149 -7.10 4.30 -4.55
CA LEU A 149 -6.11 3.80 -3.59
C LEU A 149 -4.79 4.59 -3.58
N ILE A 150 -4.48 5.31 -4.64
CA ILE A 150 -3.28 6.17 -4.75
C ILE A 150 -3.61 7.66 -4.71
N ASP A 151 -4.88 8.04 -4.58
CA ASP A 151 -5.27 9.45 -4.41
C ASP A 151 -4.74 9.94 -3.06
N PRO A 152 -3.98 11.06 -3.01
CA PRO A 152 -3.43 11.62 -1.78
C PRO A 152 -4.45 11.79 -0.66
N LYS A 153 -5.68 12.16 -1.00
CA LYS A 153 -6.78 12.37 -0.05
C LYS A 153 -7.23 11.08 0.64
N TYR A 154 -7.21 9.96 -0.06
CA TYR A 154 -7.77 8.69 0.40
C TYR A 154 -6.71 7.63 0.74
N PHE A 155 -5.46 7.89 0.40
CA PHE A 155 -4.34 6.95 0.55
C PHE A 155 -4.23 6.40 1.98
N LEU A 156 -4.20 7.29 2.98
CA LEU A 156 -4.11 6.87 4.38
C LEU A 156 -5.38 6.13 4.85
N LEU A 157 -6.56 6.61 4.46
CA LEU A 157 -7.83 5.97 4.79
C LEU A 157 -7.88 4.51 4.32
N CYS A 158 -7.49 4.27 3.06
CA CYS A 158 -7.44 2.92 2.50
C CYS A 158 -6.41 2.03 3.19
N GLY A 159 -5.23 2.55 3.49
CA GLY A 159 -4.19 1.80 4.20
C GLY A 159 -4.56 1.43 5.63
N VAL A 160 -5.16 2.37 6.39
CA VAL A 160 -5.65 2.08 7.75
C VAL A 160 -6.82 1.11 7.70
N SER A 161 -7.71 1.22 6.72
CA SER A 161 -8.79 0.25 6.49
C SER A 161 -8.24 -1.17 6.33
N ASP A 162 -7.23 -1.39 5.50
CA ASP A 162 -6.60 -2.70 5.34
C ASP A 162 -5.97 -3.21 6.64
N PHE A 163 -5.28 -2.33 7.38
CA PHE A 163 -4.68 -2.67 8.66
C PHE A 163 -5.74 -3.19 9.66
N ILE A 164 -6.90 -2.54 9.72
CA ILE A 164 -8.03 -2.95 10.57
C ILE A 164 -8.66 -4.24 10.05
N ASN A 165 -8.94 -4.34 8.75
CA ASN A 165 -9.54 -5.51 8.10
C ASN A 165 -8.70 -6.79 8.28
N CYS A 166 -7.38 -6.65 8.32
CA CYS A 166 -6.46 -7.76 8.59
C CYS A 166 -6.38 -8.15 10.07
N GLY A 167 -7.08 -7.44 10.98
CA GLY A 167 -7.06 -7.72 12.42
C GLY A 167 -5.73 -7.39 13.10
N CYS A 168 -5.03 -6.36 12.61
CA CYS A 168 -3.73 -5.96 13.14
C CYS A 168 -3.80 -5.21 14.47
N LEU A 169 -4.93 -4.55 14.77
CA LEU A 169 -5.08 -3.61 15.89
C LEU A 169 -4.67 -4.19 17.25
N PRO A 170 -5.19 -5.35 17.72
CA PRO A 170 -4.83 -5.87 19.05
C PRO A 170 -3.35 -6.21 19.19
N TYR A 171 -2.70 -6.58 18.10
CA TYR A 171 -1.26 -6.86 18.10
C TYR A 171 -0.42 -5.58 18.09
N ALA A 172 -0.91 -4.50 17.46
CA ALA A 172 -0.27 -3.19 17.53
C ALA A 172 -0.39 -2.59 18.93
N GLU A 173 -1.53 -2.74 19.59
CA GLU A 173 -1.73 -2.34 21.00
C GLU A 173 -0.79 -3.08 21.96
N ALA A 174 -0.51 -4.36 21.67
CA ALA A 174 0.43 -5.20 22.41
C ALA A 174 1.91 -5.03 21.97
N ASP A 175 2.23 -4.06 21.11
CA ASP A 175 3.58 -3.83 20.55
C ASP A 175 4.18 -5.05 19.85
N ASN A 176 3.36 -5.88 19.24
CA ASN A 176 3.79 -7.12 18.60
C ASN A 176 3.89 -6.98 17.07
N ILE A 177 5.00 -6.39 16.60
CA ILE A 177 5.24 -6.16 15.17
C ILE A 177 5.26 -7.46 14.35
N THR A 178 5.70 -8.57 14.95
CA THR A 178 5.74 -9.88 14.28
C THR A 178 4.33 -10.34 13.91
N MET A 179 3.39 -10.26 14.86
CA MET A 179 2.00 -10.62 14.60
C MET A 179 1.28 -9.61 13.70
N VAL A 180 1.56 -8.30 13.85
CA VAL A 180 1.06 -7.28 12.91
C VAL A 180 1.50 -7.61 11.48
N THR A 181 2.78 -7.92 11.28
CA THR A 181 3.32 -8.30 9.97
C THR A 181 2.66 -9.56 9.44
N GLN A 182 2.54 -10.59 10.27
CA GLN A 182 1.91 -11.85 9.87
C GLN A 182 0.44 -11.67 9.45
N LYS A 183 -0.31 -10.83 10.18
CA LYS A 183 -1.71 -10.54 9.86
C LYS A 183 -1.85 -9.77 8.55
N LEU A 184 -1.04 -8.73 8.35
CA LEU A 184 -1.11 -7.89 7.17
C LEU A 184 -0.55 -8.59 5.92
N ASN A 185 0.58 -9.29 6.07
CA ASN A 185 1.37 -9.85 4.96
C ASN A 185 1.16 -11.36 4.74
N GLY A 186 0.41 -12.05 5.61
CA GLY A 186 0.25 -13.51 5.54
C GLY A 186 1.50 -14.30 5.95
N GLY A 187 2.61 -13.62 6.31
CA GLY A 187 3.89 -14.22 6.70
C GLY A 187 4.78 -13.22 7.42
N GLN A 188 6.08 -13.51 7.53
CA GLN A 188 7.05 -12.65 8.22
C GLN A 188 8.07 -12.01 7.25
N ILE A 189 7.73 -11.91 5.99
CA ILE A 189 8.62 -11.34 4.98
C ILE A 189 8.82 -9.85 5.25
N GLY A 190 10.08 -9.39 5.18
CA GLY A 190 10.44 -8.01 5.48
C GLY A 190 10.35 -7.63 6.97
N ILE A 191 10.34 -8.62 7.89
CA ILE A 191 10.17 -8.33 9.33
C ILE A 191 11.29 -7.44 9.89
N ALA A 192 12.52 -7.58 9.41
CA ALA A 192 13.64 -6.76 9.86
C ALA A 192 13.46 -5.28 9.47
N GLU A 193 13.06 -5.04 8.23
CA GLU A 193 12.79 -3.71 7.67
C GLU A 193 11.57 -3.07 8.35
N ARG A 194 10.52 -3.85 8.61
CA ARG A 194 9.32 -3.37 9.33
C ARG A 194 9.63 -3.00 10.77
N LYS A 195 10.50 -3.76 11.47
CA LYS A 195 11.02 -3.40 12.79
C LYS A 195 11.81 -2.08 12.73
N ALA A 196 12.70 -1.95 11.75
CA ALA A 196 13.46 -0.72 11.57
C ALA A 196 12.55 0.51 11.30
N TRP A 197 11.47 0.33 10.52
CA TRP A 197 10.47 1.38 10.33
C TRP A 197 9.72 1.70 11.63
N LEU A 198 9.31 0.67 12.39
CA LEU A 198 8.64 0.88 13.68
C LEU A 198 9.51 1.67 14.65
N ASP A 199 10.81 1.35 14.73
CA ASP A 199 11.76 2.07 15.57
C ASP A 199 11.90 3.55 15.16
N LYS A 200 11.90 3.85 13.87
CA LYS A 200 11.93 5.23 13.37
C LYS A 200 10.68 5.99 13.78
N TRP A 201 9.49 5.41 13.58
CA TRP A 201 8.22 6.04 13.93
C TRP A 201 8.05 6.21 15.44
N LYS A 202 8.47 5.24 16.27
CA LYS A 202 8.48 5.36 17.74
C LYS A 202 9.42 6.48 18.21
N LYS A 203 10.63 6.57 17.64
CA LYS A 203 11.60 7.63 17.99
C LYS A 203 11.11 9.03 17.68
N ALA A 204 10.20 9.18 16.74
CA ALA A 204 9.59 10.48 16.44
C ALA A 204 8.69 11.01 17.58
N ASN A 205 8.26 10.15 18.51
CA ASN A 205 7.49 10.47 19.70
C ASN A 205 6.27 11.35 19.39
N LEU A 206 5.46 10.91 18.44
CA LEU A 206 4.28 11.63 17.95
C LEU A 206 3.07 11.39 18.87
N SER A 207 2.26 12.42 19.08
CA SER A 207 0.86 12.25 19.40
C SER A 207 0.05 11.87 18.15
N VAL A 208 -1.10 11.22 18.34
CA VAL A 208 -2.01 10.98 17.21
C VAL A 208 -2.55 12.34 16.72
N PRO A 209 -2.47 12.63 15.42
CA PRO A 209 -2.93 13.90 14.87
C PRO A 209 -4.40 14.16 15.15
N THR A 210 -4.71 15.42 15.49
CA THR A 210 -6.06 15.93 15.71
C THR A 210 -6.38 17.04 14.71
N ALA A 211 -7.64 17.42 14.59
CA ALA A 211 -8.05 18.53 13.71
C ALA A 211 -7.29 19.84 13.98
N ALA A 212 -6.83 20.05 15.23
CA ALA A 212 -6.03 21.21 15.60
C ALA A 212 -4.61 21.19 14.96
N ASP A 213 -4.10 19.99 14.65
CA ASP A 213 -2.73 19.80 14.13
C ASP A 213 -2.63 19.99 12.61
N THR A 214 -3.78 20.03 11.89
CA THR A 214 -3.79 20.20 10.43
C THR A 214 -3.53 21.65 10.07
N PRO A 215 -2.48 21.97 9.30
CA PRO A 215 -2.24 23.33 8.80
C PRO A 215 -3.45 23.86 8.02
N VAL A 216 -3.80 25.13 8.24
CA VAL A 216 -4.95 25.78 7.56
C VAL A 216 -4.87 25.65 6.04
N ALA A 217 -3.68 25.76 5.46
CA ALA A 217 -3.43 25.61 4.02
C ALA A 217 -3.83 24.23 3.47
N LEU A 218 -3.72 23.17 4.26
CA LEU A 218 -4.06 21.79 3.84
C LEU A 218 -5.56 21.47 4.00
N ARG A 219 -6.31 22.26 4.77
CA ARG A 219 -7.75 22.04 4.99
C ARG A 219 -8.60 22.45 3.78
N THR A 220 -8.06 23.27 2.88
CA THR A 220 -8.79 23.90 1.77
C THR A 220 -8.32 23.46 0.39
N SER A 221 -7.32 22.58 0.28
CA SER A 221 -6.84 22.11 -1.03
C SER A 221 -7.87 21.20 -1.70
N PRO A 222 -8.37 21.53 -2.90
CA PRO A 222 -9.19 20.61 -3.67
C PRO A 222 -8.34 19.39 -4.09
N ALA A 223 -8.92 18.20 -4.02
CA ALA A 223 -8.27 16.99 -4.52
C ALA A 223 -7.96 17.15 -6.02
N THR A 224 -6.67 17.10 -6.39
CA THR A 224 -6.27 17.04 -7.79
C THR A 224 -6.62 15.67 -8.34
N PRO A 225 -7.23 15.55 -9.52
CA PRO A 225 -7.47 14.25 -10.14
C PRO A 225 -6.14 13.50 -10.33
N PRO A 226 -6.12 12.17 -10.17
CA PRO A 226 -4.89 11.39 -10.35
C PRO A 226 -4.34 11.59 -11.76
N ALA A 227 -3.03 11.85 -11.85
CA ALA A 227 -2.32 11.92 -13.13
C ALA A 227 -2.33 10.53 -13.79
N ALA A 228 -2.44 10.50 -15.12
CA ALA A 228 -2.38 9.24 -15.89
C ALA A 228 -1.10 8.47 -15.55
N GLU A 229 -1.24 7.15 -15.30
CA GLU A 229 -0.14 6.25 -14.95
C GLU A 229 0.97 6.28 -16.03
N THR A 230 2.09 6.92 -15.74
CA THR A 230 3.31 6.77 -16.53
C THR A 230 4.07 5.52 -16.07
N ALA A 231 4.49 4.68 -17.00
CA ALA A 231 5.24 3.46 -16.73
C ALA A 231 6.52 3.74 -15.93
N ILE A 232 6.60 3.20 -14.72
CA ILE A 232 7.69 3.44 -13.78
C ILE A 232 8.52 2.16 -13.63
N ALA A 233 9.83 2.27 -13.87
CA ALA A 233 10.76 1.16 -13.75
C ALA A 233 11.30 1.04 -12.31
N GLN A 234 11.29 -0.14 -11.81
CA GLN A 234 11.97 -0.83 -10.69
C GLN A 234 11.06 -1.33 -9.59
N THR A 235 11.19 -2.62 -9.30
CA THR A 235 10.36 -3.40 -8.39
C THR A 235 11.09 -3.67 -7.07
N ASN A 236 10.37 -3.53 -5.97
CA ASN A 236 10.82 -4.05 -4.66
C ASN A 236 10.61 -5.58 -4.64
N PRO A 237 11.67 -6.40 -4.45
CA PRO A 237 11.55 -7.87 -4.48
C PRO A 237 10.66 -8.46 -3.36
N THR A 238 10.43 -7.72 -2.27
CA THR A 238 9.70 -8.22 -1.09
C THR A 238 8.20 -8.39 -1.31
N PHE A 239 7.60 -7.67 -2.26
CA PHE A 239 6.17 -7.80 -2.57
C PHE A 239 5.79 -9.17 -3.13
N TRP A 240 6.64 -9.74 -3.99
CA TRP A 240 6.35 -10.98 -4.72
C TRP A 240 6.36 -12.24 -3.86
N GLN A 241 7.15 -12.27 -2.80
CA GLN A 241 7.23 -13.41 -1.91
C GLN A 241 5.94 -13.61 -1.08
N ARG A 242 5.11 -12.55 -0.95
CA ARG A 242 3.84 -12.58 -0.20
C ARG A 242 2.83 -13.61 -0.73
N TRP A 243 2.82 -13.85 -2.05
CA TRP A 243 1.75 -14.60 -2.71
C TRP A 243 2.22 -15.84 -3.45
N PHE A 244 3.53 -16.08 -3.57
CA PHE A 244 4.09 -17.08 -4.47
C PHE A 244 5.23 -17.92 -3.87
N GLY A 245 5.50 -17.75 -2.56
CA GLY A 245 6.42 -18.62 -1.79
C GLY A 245 5.80 -19.98 -1.50
#